data_fe872293dbe6e0f3bcc47a617af3359d
#
_entry.id   fe872293dbe6e0f3bcc47a617af3359d
#
_cell.length_a   1.000
_cell.length_b   1.000
_cell.length_c   1.000
_cell.angle_alpha   90.00
_cell.angle_beta   90.00
_cell.angle_gamma   90.00
#
_symmetry.space_group_name_H-M   'P 1'
#
loop_
_entity.id
_entity.type
_entity.pdbx_description
1 polymer ?
#
loop_
_entity_poly.entity_id
_entity_poly.type
_entity_poly.pdbx_seq_one_letter_code
_entity_poly.pdbx_strand_id
1 'polypeptide(L)'
;MKKLLTILTTSSAIFTLPAITLLITRSNTQFEFKTYKNKFNSREHKIDKNGRVTEIGYTVLPNGVIKIKRFDYKVKIIAAKLPEEITSLNNAFLLNPHNIKWEVDWDTKNITDMSYAFYNTIWINSEKISKWNTSKVTNMEGMFGLTKSFDQDISNWDVSNVKNFKNMFDRAKKFNNKNKPLNWNSKLKSAKNMQGMFKSTDLFNQDISDWDLSNVTNISQMFSESKSFNKNISKWDVSNVKDMSKLFENAYAFNNGEKPLDWGHKLKSIKNMSSMFNGASKFTHNLSSWLMNDIVKNDNFGLNKEKQPKWKVEEKKPVNDSLTQPQPNSSSDNSLPRENSESSSISNTEAESTLPKVDKTKKQSEAKNKIPVEKGELSKDENQTTKTSNAIKDKENSSIKSDSLYKIPSKPNTIISKPSSANAGIIAMQKIDKEWIINEKVINYFN
;
A
#
# COMPACT_ATOMS: atom_id res chain seq x y z
N MET A 1 25.59 42.73 8.31
CA MET A 1 25.87 41.39 7.71
C MET A 1 27.28 41.28 7.13
N LYS A 2 27.82 42.24 6.37
CA LYS A 2 29.20 42.16 5.84
C LYS A 2 30.32 42.16 6.91
N LYS A 3 30.12 42.76 8.10
CA LYS A 3 31.10 42.75 9.20
C LYS A 3 31.15 41.42 9.99
N LEU A 4 30.12 40.59 9.93
CA LEU A 4 30.12 39.29 10.62
C LEU A 4 30.85 38.21 9.82
N LEU A 5 30.91 38.37 8.49
CA LEU A 5 31.56 37.39 7.59
C LEU A 5 33.08 37.50 7.62
N THR A 6 33.62 38.68 7.97
CA THR A 6 35.09 38.94 7.99
C THR A 6 35.77 38.40 9.25
N ILE A 7 35.01 38.11 10.33
CA ILE A 7 35.56 37.57 11.59
C ILE A 7 35.71 36.03 11.55
N LEU A 8 35.02 35.37 10.62
CA LEU A 8 35.00 33.89 10.50
C LEU A 8 36.11 33.30 9.62
N THR A 9 36.95 34.17 8.95
CA THR A 9 37.99 33.70 8.03
C THR A 9 39.40 33.67 8.62
N THR A 10 39.61 34.01 9.89
CA THR A 10 40.95 34.12 10.48
C THR A 10 41.25 33.16 11.64
N SER A 11 40.40 32.22 11.98
CA SER A 11 40.75 31.20 12.97
C SER A 11 40.48 29.79 12.41
N SER A 12 41.57 29.08 12.21
CA SER A 12 41.63 27.65 11.83
C SER A 12 40.88 26.78 12.82
N ALA A 13 39.69 26.32 12.45
CA ALA A 13 39.05 25.18 13.08
C ALA A 13 38.11 24.49 12.09
N ILE A 14 38.51 23.31 11.65
CA ILE A 14 37.88 22.45 10.64
C ILE A 14 36.59 21.71 11.14
N PHE A 15 35.93 22.18 12.21
CA PHE A 15 34.84 21.41 12.82
C PHE A 15 33.50 22.14 13.08
N THR A 16 33.16 23.20 12.34
CA THR A 16 31.90 23.93 12.65
C THR A 16 30.90 24.10 11.48
N LEU A 17 31.19 23.61 10.28
CA LEU A 17 30.26 23.78 9.14
C LEU A 17 28.87 23.09 9.31
N PRO A 18 28.76 21.89 9.85
CA PRO A 18 27.42 21.29 9.97
C PRO A 18 26.56 21.95 11.05
N ALA A 19 27.17 22.46 12.12
CA ALA A 19 26.42 23.10 13.20
C ALA A 19 25.92 24.49 12.82
N ILE A 20 26.68 25.27 12.04
CA ILE A 20 26.29 26.61 11.57
C ILE A 20 25.19 26.46 10.49
N THR A 21 25.30 25.49 9.58
CA THR A 21 24.26 25.22 8.58
C THR A 21 22.97 24.78 9.25
N LEU A 22 23.05 23.95 10.30
CA LEU A 22 21.88 23.50 11.06
C LEU A 22 21.22 24.63 11.86
N LEU A 23 22.02 25.56 12.42
CA LEU A 23 21.52 26.74 13.12
C LEU A 23 20.88 27.76 12.17
N ILE A 24 21.43 27.98 10.98
CA ILE A 24 20.86 28.89 9.98
C ILE A 24 19.56 28.30 9.40
N THR A 25 19.53 27.00 9.10
CA THR A 25 18.30 26.35 8.64
C THR A 25 17.24 26.32 9.74
N ARG A 26 17.63 26.08 11.00
CA ARG A 26 16.70 26.07 12.12
C ARG A 26 16.18 27.47 12.45
N SER A 27 17.00 28.53 12.32
CA SER A 27 16.56 29.92 12.51
C SER A 27 15.65 30.39 11.37
N ASN A 28 15.96 30.03 10.12
CA ASN A 28 15.10 30.35 8.96
C ASN A 28 13.77 29.63 9.01
N THR A 29 13.75 28.35 9.38
CA THR A 29 12.50 27.62 9.54
C THR A 29 11.65 28.15 10.70
N GLN A 30 12.27 28.57 11.80
CA GLN A 30 11.54 29.22 12.91
C GLN A 30 11.04 30.61 12.56
N PHE A 31 11.79 31.35 11.75
CA PHE A 31 11.41 32.70 11.30
C PHE A 31 10.27 32.61 10.28
N GLU A 32 10.38 31.73 9.29
CA GLU A 32 9.30 31.45 8.35
C GLU A 32 8.05 30.93 9.05
N PHE A 33 8.23 30.08 10.05
CA PHE A 33 7.16 29.55 10.87
C PHE A 33 6.41 30.63 11.65
N LYS A 34 7.14 31.57 12.31
CA LYS A 34 6.52 32.71 12.96
C LYS A 34 5.78 33.62 11.98
N THR A 35 6.36 33.85 10.82
CA THR A 35 5.74 34.66 9.75
C THR A 35 4.48 34.00 9.21
N TYR A 36 4.51 32.69 9.03
CA TYR A 36 3.36 31.91 8.57
C TYR A 36 2.24 31.87 9.61
N LYS A 37 2.58 31.67 10.88
CA LYS A 37 1.61 31.68 11.99
C LYS A 37 0.90 33.02 12.14
N ASN A 38 1.57 34.12 11.83
CA ASN A 38 0.98 35.47 11.90
C ASN A 38 0.12 35.81 10.68
N LYS A 39 0.24 35.04 9.58
CA LYS A 39 -0.51 35.28 8.35
C LYS A 39 -1.93 34.65 8.40
N PHE A 40 -2.07 33.50 9.05
CA PHE A 40 -3.34 32.77 9.11
C PHE A 40 -3.70 32.42 10.54
N ASN A 41 -4.93 32.74 10.93
CA ASN A 41 -5.50 32.32 12.21
C ASN A 41 -6.41 31.11 12.00
N SER A 42 -6.40 30.16 12.96
CA SER A 42 -7.37 29.07 12.95
C SER A 42 -8.79 29.60 13.01
N ARG A 43 -9.71 28.99 12.26
CA ARG A 43 -11.14 29.38 12.23
C ARG A 43 -12.06 28.16 12.19
N GLU A 44 -13.32 28.36 12.64
CA GLU A 44 -14.34 27.33 12.61
C GLU A 44 -15.05 27.27 11.25
N HIS A 45 -15.70 26.13 10.95
CA HIS A 45 -16.68 26.07 9.87
C HIS A 45 -17.90 26.91 10.20
N LYS A 46 -18.51 27.52 9.18
CA LYS A 46 -19.89 27.99 9.28
C LYS A 46 -20.80 26.98 8.59
N ILE A 47 -21.73 26.44 9.36
CA ILE A 47 -22.65 25.38 8.92
C ILE A 47 -24.07 25.83 9.25
N ASP A 48 -24.95 25.80 8.26
CA ASP A 48 -26.36 26.16 8.48
C ASP A 48 -27.16 25.00 9.12
N LYS A 49 -28.42 25.28 9.46
CA LYS A 49 -29.34 24.30 10.09
C LYS A 49 -29.60 23.05 9.25
N ASN A 50 -29.32 23.10 7.93
CA ASN A 50 -29.53 22.02 6.99
C ASN A 50 -28.26 21.16 6.79
N GLY A 51 -27.17 21.46 7.51
CA GLY A 51 -25.88 20.79 7.35
C GLY A 51 -25.11 21.22 6.09
N ARG A 52 -25.38 22.44 5.60
CA ARG A 52 -24.71 23.05 4.46
C ARG A 52 -23.56 23.92 4.95
N VAL A 53 -22.35 23.63 4.51
CA VAL A 53 -21.13 24.38 4.87
C VAL A 53 -21.01 25.60 3.95
N THR A 54 -21.04 26.78 4.56
CA THR A 54 -20.95 28.08 3.87
C THR A 54 -19.57 28.72 4.01
N GLU A 55 -18.77 28.28 5.00
CA GLU A 55 -17.38 28.68 5.18
C GLU A 55 -16.55 27.52 5.73
N ILE A 56 -15.37 27.29 5.14
CA ILE A 56 -14.47 26.22 5.55
C ILE A 56 -13.58 26.67 6.72
N GLY A 57 -13.61 25.90 7.80
CA GLY A 57 -12.72 26.07 8.93
C GLY A 57 -11.43 25.28 8.79
N TYR A 58 -10.37 25.74 9.45
CA TYR A 58 -9.09 25.09 9.50
C TYR A 58 -8.31 25.38 10.78
N THR A 59 -7.28 24.60 11.04
CA THR A 59 -6.34 24.78 12.15
C THR A 59 -4.95 24.97 11.56
N VAL A 60 -4.22 25.96 12.08
CA VAL A 60 -2.80 26.17 11.77
C VAL A 60 -1.99 25.38 12.79
N LEU A 61 -1.28 24.35 12.30
CA LEU A 61 -0.45 23.50 13.15
C LEU A 61 0.94 24.13 13.41
N PRO A 62 1.63 23.73 14.49
CA PRO A 62 2.95 24.28 14.84
C PRO A 62 4.02 24.12 13.75
N ASN A 63 3.92 23.13 12.89
CA ASN A 63 4.85 22.88 11.78
C ASN A 63 4.51 23.65 10.49
N GLY A 64 3.55 24.61 10.54
CA GLY A 64 3.12 25.39 9.39
C GLY A 64 2.06 24.73 8.50
N VAL A 65 1.69 23.49 8.76
CA VAL A 65 0.60 22.82 8.04
C VAL A 65 -0.73 23.48 8.37
N ILE A 66 -1.50 23.84 7.35
CA ILE A 66 -2.87 24.34 7.51
C ILE A 66 -3.80 23.17 7.20
N LYS A 67 -4.35 22.60 8.27
CA LYS A 67 -5.21 21.43 8.22
C LYS A 67 -6.67 21.85 8.26
N ILE A 68 -7.50 21.35 7.34
CA ILE A 68 -8.95 21.49 7.42
C ILE A 68 -9.46 20.93 8.76
N LYS A 69 -10.38 21.63 9.40
CA LYS A 69 -11.09 21.04 10.55
C LYS A 69 -11.96 19.89 10.08
N ARG A 70 -12.10 18.86 10.92
CA ARG A 70 -13.01 17.75 10.62
C ARG A 70 -14.44 18.27 10.59
N PHE A 71 -15.20 17.91 9.56
CA PHE A 71 -16.60 18.23 9.45
C PHE A 71 -17.42 17.41 10.47
N ASP A 72 -18.37 18.10 11.09
CA ASP A 72 -19.37 17.45 11.94
C ASP A 72 -20.17 16.39 11.15
N TYR A 73 -20.62 15.34 11.83
CA TYR A 73 -21.46 14.28 11.23
C TYR A 73 -22.75 14.79 10.58
N LYS A 74 -23.22 15.98 10.95
CA LYS A 74 -24.43 16.63 10.37
C LYS A 74 -24.19 17.22 8.98
N VAL A 75 -22.94 17.39 8.54
CA VAL A 75 -22.61 17.98 7.24
C VAL A 75 -23.08 17.08 6.12
N LYS A 76 -23.85 17.65 5.19
CA LYS A 76 -24.42 16.98 4.01
C LYS A 76 -24.04 17.67 2.71
N ILE A 77 -23.77 18.98 2.75
CA ILE A 77 -23.57 19.82 1.56
C ILE A 77 -22.35 20.70 1.78
N ILE A 78 -21.46 20.70 0.80
CA ILE A 78 -20.33 21.62 0.71
C ILE A 78 -20.66 22.70 -0.30
N ALA A 79 -20.92 23.92 0.18
CA ALA A 79 -21.23 25.09 -0.64
C ALA A 79 -20.09 26.12 -0.66
N ALA A 80 -19.10 25.98 0.21
CA ALA A 80 -17.94 26.86 0.28
C ALA A 80 -16.78 26.31 -0.56
N LYS A 81 -16.06 27.19 -1.25
CA LYS A 81 -14.79 26.87 -1.90
C LYS A 81 -13.75 26.49 -0.88
N LEU A 82 -12.85 25.58 -1.24
CA LEU A 82 -11.69 25.23 -0.40
C LEU A 82 -10.74 26.43 -0.36
N PRO A 83 -10.40 26.98 0.83
CA PRO A 83 -9.39 28.02 0.98
C PRO A 83 -8.03 27.54 0.46
N GLU A 84 -7.35 28.39 -0.33
CA GLU A 84 -6.09 28.02 -1.00
C GLU A 84 -4.93 27.78 -0.03
N GLU A 85 -5.02 28.35 1.18
CA GLU A 85 -4.04 28.18 2.25
C GLU A 85 -4.08 26.78 2.88
N ILE A 86 -5.17 26.00 2.71
CA ILE A 86 -5.26 24.65 3.27
C ILE A 86 -4.34 23.70 2.50
N THR A 87 -3.49 22.98 3.26
CA THR A 87 -2.53 22.03 2.71
C THR A 87 -2.80 20.57 3.12
N SER A 88 -3.71 20.35 4.08
CA SER A 88 -4.08 18.99 4.53
C SER A 88 -5.59 18.83 4.66
N LEU A 89 -6.10 17.77 4.04
CA LEU A 89 -7.48 17.26 4.20
C LEU A 89 -7.55 16.10 5.19
N ASN A 90 -6.49 15.87 5.98
CA ASN A 90 -6.46 14.76 6.93
C ASN A 90 -7.69 14.76 7.85
N ASN A 91 -8.42 13.62 7.86
CA ASN A 91 -9.66 13.41 8.63
C ASN A 91 -10.84 14.32 8.26
N ALA A 92 -10.84 15.00 7.10
CA ALA A 92 -11.86 16.01 6.76
C ALA A 92 -13.29 15.50 6.98
N PHE A 93 -13.65 14.34 6.45
CA PHE A 93 -14.99 13.75 6.52
C PHE A 93 -15.01 12.43 7.31
N LEU A 94 -14.02 12.21 8.17
CA LEU A 94 -13.90 11.00 8.97
C LEU A 94 -15.22 10.68 9.68
N LEU A 95 -15.75 9.44 9.46
CA LEU A 95 -16.99 8.93 10.09
C LEU A 95 -18.26 9.70 9.69
N ASN A 96 -18.27 10.51 8.63
CA ASN A 96 -19.49 11.18 8.21
C ASN A 96 -20.45 10.16 7.55
N PRO A 97 -21.71 10.04 8.03
CA PRO A 97 -22.63 9.02 7.54
C PRO A 97 -23.37 9.40 6.24
N HIS A 98 -23.14 10.59 5.72
CA HIS A 98 -23.93 11.11 4.59
C HIS A 98 -23.20 10.96 3.24
N ASN A 99 -23.97 10.90 2.16
CA ASN A 99 -23.46 11.14 0.81
C ASN A 99 -23.30 12.66 0.61
N ILE A 100 -22.06 13.13 0.81
CA ILE A 100 -21.75 14.57 0.75
C ILE A 100 -21.98 15.08 -0.67
N LYS A 101 -22.78 16.14 -0.81
CA LYS A 101 -22.99 16.88 -2.06
C LYS A 101 -22.05 18.08 -2.11
N TRP A 102 -21.36 18.28 -3.23
CA TRP A 102 -20.60 19.50 -3.51
C TRP A 102 -21.39 20.39 -4.44
N GLU A 103 -21.76 21.59 -4.02
CA GLU A 103 -22.33 22.64 -4.88
C GLU A 103 -21.23 23.39 -5.65
N VAL A 104 -20.01 23.39 -5.13
CA VAL A 104 -18.83 24.02 -5.71
C VAL A 104 -17.73 23.01 -5.98
N ASP A 105 -16.84 23.29 -6.91
CA ASP A 105 -15.62 22.48 -7.09
C ASP A 105 -14.53 22.97 -6.15
N TRP A 106 -13.81 22.02 -5.54
CA TRP A 106 -12.65 22.33 -4.73
C TRP A 106 -11.37 22.36 -5.58
N ASP A 107 -10.61 23.44 -5.48
CA ASP A 107 -9.24 23.49 -6.00
C ASP A 107 -8.31 22.88 -4.95
N THR A 108 -7.83 21.67 -5.24
CA THR A 108 -6.98 20.90 -4.31
C THR A 108 -5.50 20.99 -4.66
N LYS A 109 -5.09 21.92 -5.53
CA LYS A 109 -3.69 22.05 -6.03
C LYS A 109 -2.61 22.25 -4.94
N ASN A 110 -3.01 22.71 -3.74
CA ASN A 110 -2.09 22.93 -2.62
C ASN A 110 -2.12 21.82 -1.57
N ILE A 111 -2.97 20.79 -1.76
CA ILE A 111 -3.08 19.69 -0.80
C ILE A 111 -1.90 18.74 -0.94
N THR A 112 -1.26 18.46 0.19
CA THR A 112 -0.13 17.54 0.31
C THR A 112 -0.47 16.26 1.07
N ASP A 113 -1.56 16.29 1.88
CA ASP A 113 -2.01 15.18 2.71
C ASP A 113 -3.53 14.99 2.60
N MET A 114 -3.95 13.81 2.13
CA MET A 114 -5.34 13.39 2.02
C MET A 114 -5.65 12.17 2.90
N SER A 115 -4.76 11.86 3.86
CA SER A 115 -4.93 10.67 4.69
C SER A 115 -6.25 10.72 5.47
N TYR A 116 -6.95 9.58 5.48
CA TYR A 116 -8.23 9.40 6.18
C TYR A 116 -9.33 10.41 5.82
N ALA A 117 -9.19 11.16 4.70
CA ALA A 117 -10.12 12.23 4.34
C ALA A 117 -11.58 11.78 4.31
N PHE A 118 -11.86 10.55 3.84
CA PHE A 118 -13.19 9.93 3.79
C PHE A 118 -13.26 8.60 4.53
N TYR A 119 -12.35 8.36 5.48
CA TYR A 119 -12.34 7.09 6.21
C TYR A 119 -13.68 6.86 6.92
N ASN A 120 -14.30 5.71 6.66
CA ASN A 120 -15.64 5.35 7.16
C ASN A 120 -16.75 6.38 6.80
N THR A 121 -16.58 7.12 5.70
CA THR A 121 -17.63 7.93 5.09
C THR A 121 -18.42 7.03 4.15
N ILE A 122 -19.37 6.27 4.72
CA ILE A 122 -19.96 5.06 4.12
C ILE A 122 -20.54 5.30 2.73
N TRP A 123 -21.26 6.41 2.53
CA TRP A 123 -22.03 6.66 1.33
C TRP A 123 -21.37 7.63 0.34
N ILE A 124 -20.13 8.06 0.61
CA ILE A 124 -19.44 8.97 -0.29
C ILE A 124 -19.29 8.35 -1.69
N ASN A 125 -19.71 9.06 -2.73
CA ASN A 125 -19.52 8.68 -4.12
C ASN A 125 -19.65 9.87 -5.09
N SER A 126 -19.15 11.06 -4.72
CA SER A 126 -19.22 12.24 -5.56
C SER A 126 -18.24 12.19 -6.72
N GLU A 127 -18.73 12.46 -7.95
CA GLU A 127 -17.88 12.56 -9.14
C GLU A 127 -16.89 13.75 -9.08
N LYS A 128 -17.18 14.78 -8.27
CA LYS A 128 -16.29 15.94 -8.12
C LYS A 128 -14.95 15.54 -7.51
N ILE A 129 -14.90 14.45 -6.73
CA ILE A 129 -13.66 13.93 -6.15
C ILE A 129 -12.69 13.44 -7.25
N SER A 130 -13.19 12.87 -8.34
CA SER A 130 -12.36 12.42 -9.46
C SER A 130 -11.62 13.55 -10.19
N LYS A 131 -12.10 14.79 -10.02
CA LYS A 131 -11.52 15.99 -10.64
C LYS A 131 -10.45 16.68 -9.77
N TRP A 132 -10.20 16.18 -8.58
CA TRP A 132 -9.22 16.78 -7.66
C TRP A 132 -7.81 16.75 -8.23
N ASN A 133 -7.09 17.84 -8.05
CA ASN A 133 -5.66 17.90 -8.35
C ASN A 133 -4.88 17.25 -7.21
N THR A 134 -4.22 16.15 -7.51
CA THR A 134 -3.47 15.35 -6.54
C THR A 134 -1.95 15.47 -6.70
N SER A 135 -1.47 16.33 -7.60
CA SER A 135 -0.07 16.40 -8.01
C SER A 135 0.92 16.71 -6.87
N LYS A 136 0.49 17.38 -5.79
CA LYS A 136 1.32 17.65 -4.61
C LYS A 136 1.11 16.67 -3.47
N VAL A 137 0.18 15.73 -3.59
CA VAL A 137 -0.15 14.80 -2.50
C VAL A 137 0.96 13.79 -2.28
N THR A 138 1.37 13.65 -1.03
CA THR A 138 2.41 12.70 -0.60
C THR A 138 1.86 11.55 0.24
N ASN A 139 0.67 11.72 0.82
CA ASN A 139 0.04 10.75 1.72
C ASN A 139 -1.45 10.58 1.42
N MET A 140 -1.85 9.34 1.08
CA MET A 140 -3.24 8.92 0.86
C MET A 140 -3.66 7.76 1.78
N GLU A 141 -2.96 7.59 2.94
CA GLU A 141 -3.27 6.52 3.89
C GLU A 141 -4.75 6.54 4.28
N GLY A 142 -5.43 5.40 4.15
CA GLY A 142 -6.81 5.21 4.58
C GLY A 142 -7.85 6.13 3.93
N MET A 143 -7.51 6.85 2.83
CA MET A 143 -8.35 7.93 2.29
C MET A 143 -9.81 7.51 2.05
N PHE A 144 -10.05 6.33 1.54
CA PHE A 144 -11.38 5.76 1.28
C PHE A 144 -11.63 4.46 2.06
N GLY A 145 -10.84 4.23 3.10
CA GLY A 145 -11.03 3.03 3.94
C GLY A 145 -12.45 2.97 4.51
N LEU A 146 -13.03 1.78 4.57
CA LEU A 146 -14.38 1.50 5.10
C LEU A 146 -15.53 2.19 4.34
N THR A 147 -15.31 2.74 3.13
CA THR A 147 -16.39 3.26 2.30
C THR A 147 -17.16 2.10 1.65
N LYS A 148 -18.51 2.20 1.62
CA LYS A 148 -19.35 1.15 1.00
C LYS A 148 -19.78 1.51 -0.42
N SER A 149 -19.73 2.78 -0.81
CA SER A 149 -20.31 3.26 -2.07
C SER A 149 -19.31 3.90 -3.02
N PHE A 150 -18.09 4.22 -2.57
CA PHE A 150 -17.13 4.90 -3.42
C PHE A 150 -16.72 4.04 -4.61
N ASP A 151 -17.00 4.53 -5.81
CA ASP A 151 -16.61 3.93 -7.09
C ASP A 151 -16.52 5.00 -8.17
N GLN A 152 -15.55 5.93 -8.05
CA GLN A 152 -15.30 6.94 -9.07
C GLN A 152 -14.04 6.61 -9.87
N ASP A 153 -14.01 7.06 -11.13
CA ASP A 153 -12.83 6.96 -12.00
C ASP A 153 -11.76 7.95 -11.55
N ILE A 154 -10.68 7.46 -10.97
CA ILE A 154 -9.55 8.24 -10.49
C ILE A 154 -8.26 7.95 -11.29
N SER A 155 -8.39 7.39 -12.48
CA SER A 155 -7.25 7.06 -13.35
C SER A 155 -6.41 8.28 -13.74
N ASN A 156 -7.05 9.46 -13.79
CA ASN A 156 -6.39 10.72 -14.13
C ASN A 156 -5.62 11.36 -12.99
N TRP A 157 -5.76 10.87 -11.77
CA TRP A 157 -5.01 11.42 -10.65
C TRP A 157 -3.50 11.35 -10.89
N ASP A 158 -2.80 12.42 -10.58
CA ASP A 158 -1.35 12.42 -10.53
C ASP A 158 -0.90 11.96 -9.13
N VAL A 159 -0.39 10.76 -9.06
CA VAL A 159 0.09 10.14 -7.82
C VAL A 159 1.63 10.08 -7.74
N SER A 160 2.33 10.85 -8.61
CA SER A 160 3.79 10.77 -8.75
C SER A 160 4.56 11.17 -7.49
N ASN A 161 3.95 11.94 -6.61
CA ASN A 161 4.53 12.34 -5.34
C ASN A 161 4.06 11.51 -4.14
N VAL A 162 3.07 10.62 -4.33
CA VAL A 162 2.50 9.84 -3.23
C VAL A 162 3.46 8.74 -2.79
N LYS A 163 3.82 8.77 -1.51
CA LYS A 163 4.71 7.79 -0.87
C LYS A 163 3.95 6.72 -0.09
N ASN A 164 2.76 7.05 0.42
CA ASN A 164 1.99 6.20 1.32
C ASN A 164 0.55 6.02 0.82
N PHE A 165 0.25 4.77 0.40
CA PHE A 165 -1.08 4.31 -0.01
C PHE A 165 -1.68 3.29 0.97
N LYS A 166 -1.09 3.17 2.18
CA LYS A 166 -1.52 2.16 3.15
C LYS A 166 -3.02 2.25 3.40
N ASN A 167 -3.72 1.12 3.29
CA ASN A 167 -5.15 0.98 3.53
C ASN A 167 -6.05 1.96 2.73
N MET A 168 -5.57 2.54 1.60
CA MET A 168 -6.30 3.58 0.86
C MET A 168 -7.74 3.17 0.53
N PHE A 169 -7.97 1.91 0.17
CA PHE A 169 -9.27 1.33 -0.15
C PHE A 169 -9.61 0.12 0.73
N ASP A 170 -8.97 0.00 1.92
CA ASP A 170 -9.30 -1.11 2.84
C ASP A 170 -10.80 -1.14 3.11
N ARG A 171 -11.45 -2.27 2.81
CA ARG A 171 -12.92 -2.45 2.92
C ARG A 171 -13.78 -1.46 2.12
N ALA A 172 -13.24 -0.88 1.06
CA ALA A 172 -14.01 -0.08 0.09
C ALA A 172 -14.80 -1.03 -0.83
N LYS A 173 -15.98 -1.46 -0.36
CA LYS A 173 -16.70 -2.64 -0.90
C LYS A 173 -17.05 -2.55 -2.39
N LYS A 174 -17.43 -1.36 -2.90
CA LYS A 174 -17.84 -1.16 -4.29
C LYS A 174 -16.73 -0.65 -5.20
N PHE A 175 -15.57 -0.28 -4.63
CA PHE A 175 -14.52 0.33 -5.44
C PHE A 175 -14.02 -0.62 -6.53
N ASN A 176 -14.19 -0.22 -7.77
CA ASN A 176 -13.69 -0.88 -8.97
C ASN A 176 -13.34 0.13 -10.08
N ASN A 177 -13.06 1.40 -9.71
CA ASN A 177 -12.68 2.48 -10.60
C ASN A 177 -13.65 2.70 -11.78
N LYS A 178 -14.97 2.58 -11.52
CA LYS A 178 -16.02 2.61 -12.58
C LYS A 178 -15.76 1.62 -13.72
N ASN A 179 -15.23 0.46 -13.44
CA ASN A 179 -14.84 -0.58 -14.40
C ASN A 179 -13.79 -0.10 -15.44
N LYS A 180 -12.99 0.93 -15.12
CA LYS A 180 -11.92 1.40 -15.97
C LYS A 180 -10.55 1.01 -15.41
N PRO A 181 -9.54 0.77 -16.25
CA PRO A 181 -8.18 0.51 -15.78
C PRO A 181 -7.68 1.62 -14.87
N LEU A 182 -6.99 1.26 -13.79
CA LEU A 182 -6.39 2.23 -12.86
C LEU A 182 -4.96 2.55 -13.32
N ASN A 183 -4.83 3.39 -14.35
CA ASN A 183 -3.60 3.64 -15.08
C ASN A 183 -2.64 4.60 -14.35
N TRP A 184 -2.13 4.18 -13.21
CA TRP A 184 -1.11 4.96 -12.46
C TRP A 184 0.34 4.59 -12.82
N ASN A 185 0.57 3.47 -13.45
CA ASN A 185 1.82 2.97 -14.05
C ASN A 185 3.10 3.64 -13.52
N SER A 186 3.82 4.39 -14.36
CA SER A 186 5.04 5.12 -13.99
C SER A 186 4.84 6.26 -12.97
N LYS A 187 3.61 6.67 -12.70
CA LYS A 187 3.30 7.64 -11.64
C LYS A 187 3.50 7.08 -10.23
N LEU A 188 3.73 5.77 -10.07
CA LEU A 188 3.94 5.13 -8.76
C LEU A 188 5.42 5.13 -8.31
N LYS A 189 6.33 5.73 -9.06
CA LYS A 189 7.78 5.73 -8.76
C LYS A 189 8.16 6.28 -7.38
N SER A 190 7.33 7.10 -6.74
CA SER A 190 7.58 7.58 -5.37
C SER A 190 6.99 6.67 -4.29
N ALA A 191 6.15 5.71 -4.64
CA ALA A 191 5.45 4.84 -3.71
C ALA A 191 6.43 4.00 -2.88
N LYS A 192 6.18 3.92 -1.58
CA LYS A 192 6.96 3.13 -0.63
C LYS A 192 6.12 2.11 0.11
N ASN A 193 4.89 2.46 0.47
CA ASN A 193 4.01 1.64 1.28
C ASN A 193 2.63 1.50 0.62
N MET A 194 2.26 0.27 0.26
CA MET A 194 0.95 -0.12 -0.27
C MET A 194 0.28 -1.20 0.60
N GLN A 195 0.69 -1.31 1.87
CA GLN A 195 0.09 -2.26 2.82
C GLN A 195 -1.42 -2.13 2.83
N GLY A 196 -2.14 -3.25 2.65
CA GLY A 196 -3.60 -3.32 2.75
C GLY A 196 -4.37 -2.44 1.77
N MET A 197 -3.74 -1.93 0.68
CA MET A 197 -4.34 -0.93 -0.20
C MET A 197 -5.72 -1.32 -0.73
N PHE A 198 -5.93 -2.58 -1.10
CA PHE A 198 -7.19 -3.13 -1.58
C PHE A 198 -7.71 -4.25 -0.68
N LYS A 199 -7.29 -4.28 0.59
CA LYS A 199 -7.74 -5.29 1.53
C LYS A 199 -9.26 -5.31 1.64
N SER A 200 -9.86 -6.49 1.62
CA SER A 200 -11.32 -6.70 1.77
C SER A 200 -12.18 -5.87 0.79
N THR A 201 -11.65 -5.53 -0.39
CA THR A 201 -12.45 -4.99 -1.50
C THR A 201 -13.22 -6.14 -2.15
N ASP A 202 -14.55 -5.97 -2.34
CA ASP A 202 -15.35 -7.07 -2.92
C ASP A 202 -15.29 -7.09 -4.46
N LEU A 203 -15.23 -5.90 -5.11
CA LEU A 203 -15.39 -5.77 -6.55
C LEU A 203 -14.12 -5.42 -7.33
N PHE A 204 -13.06 -4.96 -6.65
CA PHE A 204 -11.85 -4.51 -7.35
C PHE A 204 -11.22 -5.64 -8.18
N ASN A 205 -11.19 -5.44 -9.50
CA ASN A 205 -10.57 -6.35 -10.46
C ASN A 205 -10.08 -5.61 -11.71
N GLN A 206 -9.43 -4.44 -11.54
CA GLN A 206 -8.89 -3.68 -12.66
C GLN A 206 -7.49 -4.11 -13.01
N ASP A 207 -7.12 -3.91 -14.28
CA ASP A 207 -5.76 -4.18 -14.74
C ASP A 207 -4.79 -3.16 -14.13
N ILE A 208 -3.82 -3.68 -13.42
CA ILE A 208 -2.73 -2.97 -12.76
C ILE A 208 -1.38 -3.64 -13.06
N SER A 209 -1.32 -4.43 -14.14
CA SER A 209 -0.15 -5.22 -14.53
C SER A 209 1.09 -4.36 -14.82
N ASP A 210 0.88 -3.13 -15.30
CA ASP A 210 1.95 -2.20 -15.67
C ASP A 210 2.33 -1.19 -14.57
N TRP A 211 1.87 -1.42 -13.32
CA TRP A 211 2.28 -0.59 -12.19
C TRP A 211 3.77 -0.73 -11.89
N ASP A 212 4.44 0.39 -11.71
CA ASP A 212 5.84 0.46 -11.29
C ASP A 212 5.96 0.36 -9.77
N LEU A 213 6.32 -0.82 -9.28
CA LEU A 213 6.55 -1.09 -7.86
C LEU A 213 8.03 -1.06 -7.47
N SER A 214 8.92 -0.65 -8.37
CA SER A 214 10.38 -0.73 -8.19
C SER A 214 10.90 -0.05 -6.91
N ASN A 215 10.16 0.90 -6.35
CA ASN A 215 10.51 1.58 -5.11
C ASN A 215 9.67 1.16 -3.89
N VAL A 216 8.72 0.25 -4.07
CA VAL A 216 7.82 -0.20 -3.00
C VAL A 216 8.54 -1.18 -2.09
N THR A 217 8.38 -1.01 -0.78
CA THR A 217 9.02 -1.87 0.23
C THR A 217 8.01 -2.72 1.01
N ASN A 218 6.73 -2.38 0.99
CA ASN A 218 5.69 -3.09 1.73
C ASN A 218 4.39 -3.18 0.90
N ILE A 219 3.98 -4.41 0.58
CA ILE A 219 2.70 -4.77 -0.04
C ILE A 219 1.93 -5.80 0.80
N SER A 220 2.28 -5.94 2.10
CA SER A 220 1.59 -6.87 2.98
C SER A 220 0.09 -6.60 3.00
N GLN A 221 -0.72 -7.65 3.01
CA GLN A 221 -2.19 -7.60 3.02
C GLN A 221 -2.83 -6.87 1.83
N MET A 222 -2.08 -6.49 0.76
CA MET A 222 -2.60 -5.60 -0.30
C MET A 222 -3.89 -6.10 -0.93
N PHE A 223 -4.06 -7.41 -1.10
CA PHE A 223 -5.26 -8.06 -1.62
C PHE A 223 -5.86 -9.08 -0.65
N SER A 224 -5.48 -9.04 0.62
CA SER A 224 -6.07 -9.91 1.64
C SER A 224 -7.59 -9.75 1.64
N GLU A 225 -8.34 -10.86 1.61
CA GLU A 225 -9.81 -10.87 1.58
C GLU A 225 -10.45 -10.16 0.36
N SER A 226 -9.68 -9.87 -0.70
CA SER A 226 -10.22 -9.33 -1.96
C SER A 226 -10.94 -10.42 -2.74
N LYS A 227 -12.27 -10.27 -2.93
CA LYS A 227 -13.10 -11.37 -3.44
C LYS A 227 -13.01 -11.59 -4.95
N SER A 228 -12.69 -10.51 -5.71
CA SER A 228 -12.77 -10.54 -7.18
C SER A 228 -11.43 -10.39 -7.88
N PHE A 229 -10.38 -9.96 -7.17
CA PHE A 229 -9.11 -9.65 -7.82
C PHE A 229 -8.46 -10.90 -8.40
N ASN A 230 -8.29 -10.92 -9.73
CA ASN A 230 -7.60 -11.98 -10.48
C ASN A 230 -6.93 -11.42 -11.75
N LYS A 231 -6.02 -10.44 -11.61
CA LYS A 231 -5.25 -9.91 -12.73
C LYS A 231 -3.82 -10.42 -12.71
N ASN A 232 -3.23 -10.52 -13.90
CA ASN A 232 -1.84 -10.92 -14.04
C ASN A 232 -0.91 -9.80 -13.58
N ILE A 233 -0.13 -10.05 -12.54
CA ILE A 233 0.82 -9.11 -11.94
C ILE A 233 2.27 -9.62 -11.99
N SER A 234 2.56 -10.60 -12.85
CA SER A 234 3.91 -11.17 -13.00
C SER A 234 4.96 -10.16 -13.45
N LYS A 235 4.53 -9.08 -14.14
CA LYS A 235 5.43 -8.00 -14.60
C LYS A 235 5.97 -7.14 -13.47
N TRP A 236 5.30 -7.08 -12.32
CA TRP A 236 5.72 -6.19 -11.23
C TRP A 236 7.18 -6.40 -10.85
N ASP A 237 7.91 -5.31 -10.68
CA ASP A 237 9.23 -5.34 -10.06
C ASP A 237 9.08 -5.30 -8.54
N VAL A 238 9.25 -6.45 -7.92
CA VAL A 238 9.15 -6.64 -6.47
C VAL A 238 10.50 -6.74 -5.78
N SER A 239 11.60 -6.37 -6.47
CA SER A 239 12.97 -6.57 -6.00
C SER A 239 13.32 -5.80 -4.73
N ASN A 240 12.63 -4.70 -4.44
CA ASN A 240 12.78 -3.91 -3.22
C ASN A 240 11.75 -4.24 -2.13
N VAL A 241 10.79 -5.12 -2.41
CA VAL A 241 9.76 -5.47 -1.43
C VAL A 241 10.35 -6.33 -0.32
N LYS A 242 10.08 -5.91 0.92
CA LYS A 242 10.55 -6.59 2.15
C LYS A 242 9.44 -7.40 2.83
N ASP A 243 8.20 -6.96 2.69
CA ASP A 243 7.05 -7.58 3.35
C ASP A 243 5.90 -7.82 2.35
N MET A 244 5.58 -9.11 2.14
CA MET A 244 4.46 -9.63 1.37
C MET A 244 3.53 -10.49 2.23
N SER A 245 3.65 -10.40 3.57
CA SER A 245 2.83 -11.21 4.46
C SER A 245 1.35 -10.99 4.19
N LYS A 246 0.58 -12.08 4.13
CA LYS A 246 -0.87 -12.05 3.91
C LYS A 246 -1.31 -11.37 2.61
N LEU A 247 -0.41 -11.27 1.60
CA LEU A 247 -0.67 -10.52 0.36
C LEU A 247 -1.98 -10.94 -0.30
N PHE A 248 -2.25 -12.26 -0.37
CA PHE A 248 -3.44 -12.87 -0.94
C PHE A 248 -4.20 -13.73 0.08
N GLU A 249 -4.02 -13.49 1.39
CA GLU A 249 -4.75 -14.23 2.43
C GLU A 249 -6.25 -14.12 2.18
N ASN A 250 -6.95 -15.28 2.04
CA ASN A 250 -8.39 -15.37 1.72
C ASN A 250 -8.81 -14.63 0.43
N ALA A 251 -7.91 -14.41 -0.51
CA ALA A 251 -8.22 -13.88 -1.84
C ALA A 251 -8.73 -15.02 -2.75
N TYR A 252 -9.97 -15.46 -2.54
CA TYR A 252 -10.52 -16.68 -3.11
C TYR A 252 -10.48 -16.77 -4.64
N ALA A 253 -10.58 -15.61 -5.34
CA ALA A 253 -10.59 -15.58 -6.81
C ALA A 253 -9.19 -15.53 -7.43
N PHE A 254 -8.16 -15.21 -6.63
CA PHE A 254 -6.84 -14.93 -7.17
C PHE A 254 -6.17 -16.19 -7.72
N ASN A 255 -5.82 -16.16 -9.01
CA ASN A 255 -5.01 -17.15 -9.72
C ASN A 255 -4.10 -16.47 -10.77
N ASN A 256 -3.71 -15.22 -10.53
CA ASN A 256 -2.84 -14.42 -11.40
C ASN A 256 -3.30 -14.35 -12.87
N GLY A 257 -4.64 -14.27 -13.10
CA GLY A 257 -5.20 -14.26 -14.45
C GLY A 257 -4.88 -15.51 -15.25
N GLU A 258 -4.81 -16.66 -14.60
CA GLU A 258 -4.49 -17.98 -15.16
C GLU A 258 -3.07 -18.04 -15.80
N LYS A 259 -2.16 -17.12 -15.39
CA LYS A 259 -0.77 -17.09 -15.84
C LYS A 259 0.18 -17.40 -14.69
N PRO A 260 1.34 -18.03 -14.96
CA PRO A 260 2.35 -18.23 -13.91
C PRO A 260 2.72 -16.91 -13.20
N LEU A 261 2.86 -16.96 -11.88
CA LEU A 261 3.36 -15.84 -11.09
C LEU A 261 4.88 -15.94 -11.02
N ASP A 262 5.58 -15.25 -11.93
CA ASP A 262 7.02 -15.35 -12.08
C ASP A 262 7.76 -14.19 -11.39
N TRP A 263 7.93 -14.30 -10.06
CA TRP A 263 8.70 -13.36 -9.25
C TRP A 263 9.99 -13.92 -8.69
N GLY A 264 10.30 -15.21 -8.91
CA GLY A 264 11.39 -15.90 -8.24
C GLY A 264 12.74 -15.17 -8.32
N HIS A 265 13.09 -14.62 -9.48
CA HIS A 265 14.30 -13.85 -9.70
C HIS A 265 14.27 -12.41 -9.16
N LYS A 266 13.10 -11.93 -8.73
CA LYS A 266 12.87 -10.57 -8.22
C LYS A 266 12.79 -10.49 -6.68
N LEU A 267 12.89 -11.60 -5.96
CA LEU A 267 12.68 -11.67 -4.50
C LEU A 267 13.96 -11.40 -3.70
N LYS A 268 14.76 -10.41 -4.11
CA LYS A 268 16.10 -10.16 -3.53
C LYS A 268 16.05 -9.57 -2.11
N SER A 269 15.04 -8.77 -1.79
CA SER A 269 14.95 -8.02 -0.53
C SER A 269 13.93 -8.61 0.44
N ILE A 270 13.23 -9.66 0.03
CA ILE A 270 12.11 -10.20 0.80
C ILE A 270 12.54 -10.74 2.17
N LYS A 271 11.76 -10.43 3.21
CA LYS A 271 11.98 -10.88 4.60
C LYS A 271 10.77 -11.59 5.19
N ASN A 272 9.57 -11.32 4.68
CA ASN A 272 8.34 -11.85 5.26
C ASN A 272 7.31 -12.18 4.17
N MET A 273 6.91 -13.45 4.11
CA MET A 273 5.86 -14.01 3.24
C MET A 273 4.85 -14.84 4.05
N SER A 274 4.80 -14.66 5.39
CA SER A 274 3.88 -15.41 6.24
C SER A 274 2.45 -15.27 5.77
N SER A 275 1.72 -16.37 5.65
CA SER A 275 0.32 -16.47 5.23
C SER A 275 0.03 -15.88 3.84
N MET A 276 1.04 -15.79 2.95
CA MET A 276 0.92 -15.06 1.66
C MET A 276 -0.25 -15.56 0.81
N PHE A 277 -0.49 -16.88 0.75
CA PHE A 277 -1.57 -17.51 0.00
C PHE A 277 -2.55 -18.30 0.88
N ASN A 278 -2.49 -18.10 2.21
CA ASN A 278 -3.38 -18.80 3.12
C ASN A 278 -4.84 -18.52 2.75
N GLY A 279 -5.63 -19.57 2.42
CA GLY A 279 -7.02 -19.44 1.98
C GLY A 279 -7.23 -18.91 0.56
N ALA A 280 -6.18 -18.72 -0.26
CA ALA A 280 -6.29 -18.36 -1.69
C ALA A 280 -6.63 -19.61 -2.52
N SER A 281 -7.86 -20.12 -2.40
CA SER A 281 -8.27 -21.45 -2.84
C SER A 281 -8.15 -21.71 -4.35
N LYS A 282 -8.22 -20.67 -5.18
CA LYS A 282 -8.04 -20.80 -6.64
C LYS A 282 -6.58 -20.71 -7.10
N PHE A 283 -5.64 -20.32 -6.23
CA PHE A 283 -4.25 -20.22 -6.62
C PHE A 283 -3.63 -21.62 -6.75
N THR A 284 -3.33 -22.03 -7.98
CA THR A 284 -2.85 -23.40 -8.28
C THR A 284 -1.42 -23.47 -8.80
N HIS A 285 -0.77 -22.32 -9.02
CA HIS A 285 0.56 -22.27 -9.63
C HIS A 285 1.63 -22.87 -8.71
N ASN A 286 2.65 -23.45 -9.36
CA ASN A 286 3.82 -24.01 -8.68
C ASN A 286 4.90 -22.94 -8.55
N LEU A 287 5.37 -22.71 -7.32
CA LEU A 287 6.40 -21.74 -6.98
C LEU A 287 7.72 -22.39 -6.58
N SER A 288 7.88 -23.70 -6.77
CA SER A 288 9.10 -24.44 -6.39
C SER A 288 10.37 -24.00 -7.14
N SER A 289 10.21 -23.25 -8.23
CA SER A 289 11.33 -22.60 -8.94
C SER A 289 11.84 -21.33 -8.23
N TRP A 290 11.08 -20.78 -7.28
CA TRP A 290 11.53 -19.62 -6.51
C TRP A 290 12.62 -20.03 -5.52
N LEU A 291 13.78 -19.39 -5.61
CA LEU A 291 14.93 -19.65 -4.74
C LEU A 291 15.10 -18.50 -3.77
N MET A 292 15.04 -18.80 -2.47
CA MET A 292 15.26 -17.80 -1.43
C MET A 292 16.74 -17.71 -1.10
N ASN A 293 17.36 -16.56 -1.33
CA ASN A 293 18.77 -16.29 -1.03
C ASN A 293 19.00 -16.03 0.47
N ASP A 294 17.95 -15.57 1.16
CA ASP A 294 17.96 -15.26 2.60
C ASP A 294 16.91 -16.08 3.35
N ILE A 295 17.04 -16.11 4.69
CA ILE A 295 16.00 -16.67 5.56
C ILE A 295 14.79 -15.73 5.52
N VAL A 296 13.64 -16.28 5.11
CA VAL A 296 12.39 -15.57 4.94
C VAL A 296 11.34 -16.14 5.88
N LYS A 297 10.64 -15.29 6.62
CA LYS A 297 9.46 -15.69 7.39
C LYS A 297 8.38 -16.21 6.44
N ASN A 298 7.90 -17.45 6.65
CA ASN A 298 6.98 -18.14 5.74
C ASN A 298 5.91 -18.97 6.46
N ASP A 299 5.62 -18.66 7.71
CA ASP A 299 4.61 -19.36 8.52
C ASP A 299 3.25 -19.35 7.79
N ASN A 300 2.58 -20.49 7.73
CA ASN A 300 1.27 -20.66 7.09
C ASN A 300 1.23 -20.13 5.64
N PHE A 301 2.28 -20.36 4.85
CA PHE A 301 2.41 -19.81 3.48
C PHE A 301 1.16 -20.07 2.60
N GLY A 302 0.46 -21.19 2.81
CA GLY A 302 -0.84 -21.46 2.21
C GLY A 302 -0.82 -22.36 0.97
N LEU A 303 0.35 -22.90 0.57
CA LEU A 303 0.48 -23.89 -0.50
C LEU A 303 1.01 -25.20 0.07
N ASN A 304 0.76 -26.32 -0.64
CA ASN A 304 1.40 -27.61 -0.36
C ASN A 304 2.91 -27.50 -0.50
N LYS A 305 3.66 -28.30 0.25
CA LYS A 305 5.13 -28.21 0.34
C LYS A 305 5.82 -28.33 -1.03
N GLU A 306 5.35 -29.18 -1.89
CA GLU A 306 5.89 -29.41 -3.24
C GLU A 306 5.71 -28.22 -4.20
N LYS A 307 4.77 -27.32 -3.89
CA LYS A 307 4.51 -26.10 -4.67
C LYS A 307 5.11 -24.84 -4.05
N GLN A 308 5.66 -24.94 -2.84
CA GLN A 308 6.27 -23.79 -2.16
C GLN A 308 7.62 -23.41 -2.74
N PRO A 309 8.08 -22.17 -2.53
CA PRO A 309 9.46 -21.77 -2.78
C PRO A 309 10.47 -22.68 -2.09
N LYS A 310 11.68 -22.73 -2.63
CA LYS A 310 12.81 -23.38 -1.97
C LYS A 310 13.36 -22.44 -0.89
N TRP A 311 12.89 -22.67 0.34
CA TRP A 311 13.28 -21.85 1.49
C TRP A 311 14.72 -22.11 1.91
N LYS A 312 15.47 -21.03 2.21
CA LYS A 312 16.77 -21.16 2.89
C LYS A 312 16.50 -21.44 4.37
N VAL A 313 17.14 -22.46 4.89
CA VAL A 313 17.09 -22.84 6.32
C VAL A 313 18.36 -22.41 7.04
N GLU A 314 18.27 -22.13 8.34
CA GLU A 314 19.46 -21.94 9.17
C GLU A 314 20.23 -23.26 9.28
N GLU A 315 21.53 -23.24 8.95
CA GLU A 315 22.42 -24.35 9.28
C GLU A 315 22.56 -24.39 10.80
N LYS A 316 22.02 -25.43 11.42
CA LYS A 316 22.28 -25.69 12.83
C LYS A 316 23.80 -25.89 12.99
N LYS A 317 24.47 -24.95 13.65
CA LYS A 317 25.85 -25.21 14.10
C LYS A 317 25.81 -26.49 14.92
N PRO A 318 26.73 -27.45 14.66
CA PRO A 318 26.81 -28.64 15.49
C PRO A 318 27.03 -28.16 16.92
N VAL A 319 26.16 -28.59 17.81
CA VAL A 319 26.39 -28.46 19.25
C VAL A 319 27.59 -29.35 19.55
N ASN A 320 28.73 -28.72 19.84
CA ASN A 320 29.85 -29.45 20.44
C ASN A 320 29.39 -29.89 21.85
N ASP A 321 28.76 -31.05 21.92
CA ASP A 321 28.68 -31.79 23.17
C ASP A 321 30.08 -32.19 23.56
N SER A 322 30.78 -31.29 24.24
CA SER A 322 31.93 -31.68 25.06
C SER A 322 31.38 -32.54 26.20
N LEU A 323 31.34 -33.84 25.93
CA LEU A 323 31.19 -34.86 26.95
C LEU A 323 32.26 -34.61 28.00
N THR A 324 31.90 -34.06 29.12
CA THR A 324 32.62 -34.18 30.39
C THR A 324 32.64 -35.65 30.76
N GLN A 325 33.75 -36.28 30.46
CA GLN A 325 34.06 -37.58 31.07
C GLN A 325 34.28 -37.42 32.58
N PRO A 326 33.71 -38.27 33.41
CA PRO A 326 34.07 -38.32 34.85
C PRO A 326 35.47 -38.88 35.01
N GLN A 327 36.33 -38.21 35.77
CA GLN A 327 37.62 -38.68 36.19
C GLN A 327 37.47 -39.93 37.14
N PRO A 328 38.20 -40.99 36.94
CA PRO A 328 38.43 -41.95 37.99
C PRO A 328 39.74 -41.65 38.72
N ASN A 329 39.67 -41.71 40.04
CA ASN A 329 40.73 -41.53 40.99
C ASN A 329 41.88 -42.60 40.83
N SER A 330 43.05 -42.07 41.03
CA SER A 330 44.34 -42.64 41.36
C SER A 330 44.43 -44.09 41.88
N SER A 331 45.38 -44.89 41.34
CA SER A 331 46.43 -45.51 42.14
C SER A 331 47.55 -46.10 41.23
N SER A 332 48.74 -45.81 41.63
CA SER A 332 50.11 -46.31 41.33
C SER A 332 50.26 -47.68 40.70
N ASP A 333 51.10 -47.92 39.69
CA ASP A 333 52.44 -48.44 39.89
C ASP A 333 53.21 -48.67 38.56
N ASN A 334 54.45 -48.42 38.65
CA ASN A 334 55.66 -48.76 37.88
C ASN A 334 55.61 -49.72 36.68
N SER A 335 56.23 -49.31 35.60
CA SER A 335 57.49 -49.86 35.01
C SER A 335 57.53 -49.57 33.48
N LEU A 336 58.60 -48.91 33.12
CA LEU A 336 59.25 -48.88 31.80
C LEU A 336 59.93 -50.22 31.51
N PRO A 337 60.48 -50.56 30.34
CA PRO A 337 60.77 -49.68 29.16
C PRO A 337 60.72 -50.39 27.77
N ARG A 338 61.05 -49.58 26.73
CA ARG A 338 61.75 -49.92 25.45
C ARG A 338 60.94 -50.67 24.38
N GLU A 339 61.13 -50.46 23.12
CA GLU A 339 62.04 -49.82 22.16
C GLU A 339 61.49 -49.98 20.75
N ASN A 340 61.88 -49.01 19.91
CA ASN A 340 62.24 -49.11 18.48
C ASN A 340 61.17 -49.51 17.48
N SER A 341 61.07 -48.82 16.41
CA SER A 341 61.87 -48.25 15.35
C SER A 341 61.09 -48.20 14.04
N GLU A 342 61.38 -47.15 13.35
CA GLU A 342 61.60 -47.03 11.89
C GLU A 342 60.46 -47.37 10.95
N SER A 343 60.24 -46.68 9.93
CA SER A 343 60.87 -45.67 9.09
C SER A 343 60.07 -45.58 7.75
N SER A 344 60.19 -44.43 7.18
CA SER A 344 60.27 -44.14 5.74
C SER A 344 59.04 -44.42 4.91
N SER A 345 58.69 -43.64 3.91
CA SER A 345 59.29 -42.56 3.12
C SER A 345 58.30 -42.12 2.05
N ILE A 346 58.21 -40.86 1.86
CA ILE A 346 58.34 -40.06 0.62
C ILE A 346 57.74 -40.65 -0.65
N SER A 347 56.86 -39.89 -1.29
CA SER A 347 57.16 -39.22 -2.57
C SER A 347 56.04 -38.34 -3.09
N ASN A 348 56.46 -37.14 -3.44
CA ASN A 348 55.79 -36.14 -4.26
C ASN A 348 55.56 -36.67 -5.69
N THR A 349 54.56 -36.15 -6.35
CA THR A 349 54.71 -35.65 -7.74
C THR A 349 53.62 -34.68 -8.09
N GLU A 350 54.07 -33.50 -8.47
CA GLU A 350 53.38 -32.46 -9.25
C GLU A 350 53.22 -32.90 -10.71
N ALA A 351 52.22 -32.34 -11.39
CA ALA A 351 52.24 -31.87 -12.79
C ALA A 351 50.82 -31.40 -13.10
N GLU A 352 50.57 -30.15 -13.20
CA GLU A 352 50.79 -29.18 -14.27
C GLU A 352 49.94 -29.40 -15.54
N SER A 353 49.07 -28.39 -15.73
CA SER A 353 48.70 -27.62 -16.95
C SER A 353 48.10 -28.36 -18.17
N THR A 354 47.05 -27.83 -18.71
CA THR A 354 47.06 -26.99 -19.93
C THR A 354 45.65 -26.55 -20.33
N LEU A 355 45.53 -25.23 -20.52
CA LEU A 355 44.54 -24.59 -21.38
C LEU A 355 44.95 -24.72 -22.87
N PRO A 356 44.02 -24.57 -23.81
CA PRO A 356 44.33 -23.73 -24.94
C PRO A 356 43.34 -22.57 -25.17
N LYS A 357 43.95 -21.51 -25.62
CA LYS A 357 43.40 -20.25 -26.11
C LYS A 357 42.95 -20.35 -27.57
N VAL A 358 41.90 -19.58 -27.89
CA VAL A 358 41.69 -18.64 -29.00
C VAL A 358 41.82 -19.19 -30.45
N ASP A 359 40.80 -18.95 -31.27
CA ASP A 359 40.99 -18.07 -32.42
C ASP A 359 39.68 -17.43 -32.96
N LYS A 360 39.86 -16.21 -33.43
CA LYS A 360 38.90 -15.36 -34.12
C LYS A 360 38.95 -15.63 -35.61
N THR A 361 37.84 -15.59 -36.32
CA THR A 361 37.73 -14.83 -37.60
C THR A 361 36.32 -14.80 -38.15
N LYS A 362 35.84 -13.62 -38.34
CA LYS A 362 35.10 -12.95 -39.44
C LYS A 362 34.39 -13.81 -40.51
N LYS A 363 33.10 -13.53 -40.79
CA LYS A 363 32.70 -12.70 -41.96
C LYS A 363 31.17 -12.56 -42.07
N GLN A 364 30.79 -11.36 -42.48
CA GLN A 364 29.52 -10.84 -42.95
C GLN A 364 28.86 -11.69 -44.05
N SER A 365 27.54 -11.66 -44.11
CA SER A 365 26.80 -11.39 -45.33
C SER A 365 25.39 -10.89 -45.05
N GLU A 366 25.10 -9.74 -45.60
CA GLU A 366 23.80 -9.10 -45.75
C GLU A 366 22.90 -9.91 -46.69
N ALA A 367 21.60 -9.91 -46.45
CA ALA A 367 20.63 -9.98 -47.53
C ALA A 367 19.32 -9.27 -47.09
N LYS A 368 19.05 -8.19 -47.78
CA LYS A 368 17.78 -7.47 -47.90
C LYS A 368 16.73 -8.35 -48.58
N ASN A 369 15.47 -8.22 -48.18
CA ASN A 369 14.30 -8.21 -49.08
C ASN A 369 13.09 -7.64 -48.29
N LYS A 370 12.69 -6.53 -48.67
CA LYS A 370 11.68 -5.84 -49.47
C LYS A 370 10.26 -6.37 -49.31
N ILE A 371 9.45 -5.41 -48.90
CA ILE A 371 7.97 -5.30 -48.84
C ILE A 371 7.39 -5.47 -50.26
N PRO A 372 6.10 -5.86 -50.35
CA PRO A 372 5.21 -5.05 -51.16
C PRO A 372 3.97 -4.55 -50.38
N VAL A 373 3.70 -3.31 -50.67
CA VAL A 373 2.47 -2.55 -50.39
C VAL A 373 1.49 -2.90 -51.50
N GLU A 374 0.24 -3.16 -51.18
CA GLU A 374 -0.85 -3.04 -52.14
C GLU A 374 -1.96 -2.13 -51.59
N LYS A 375 -2.26 -1.14 -52.42
CA LYS A 375 -3.37 -0.18 -52.35
C LYS A 375 -4.58 -0.75 -53.09
N GLY A 376 -5.76 -0.40 -52.66
CA GLY A 376 -7.02 -0.47 -53.38
C GLY A 376 -8.11 -0.03 -52.43
N GLU A 377 -8.52 1.10 -52.47
CA GLU A 377 -9.47 1.94 -53.23
C GLU A 377 -10.92 1.78 -52.78
N LEU A 378 -11.49 2.97 -52.58
CA LEU A 378 -12.83 3.36 -52.20
C LEU A 378 -13.96 2.69 -53.02
N SER A 379 -15.09 2.47 -52.36
CA SER A 379 -16.37 2.82 -52.99
C SER A 379 -17.38 3.27 -51.93
N LYS A 380 -17.93 4.43 -52.21
CA LYS A 380 -19.14 5.00 -51.60
C LYS A 380 -20.36 4.23 -52.13
N ASP A 381 -21.39 4.07 -51.34
CA ASP A 381 -22.75 4.37 -51.79
C ASP A 381 -23.70 4.63 -50.61
N GLU A 382 -24.57 5.55 -50.90
CA GLU A 382 -25.59 6.20 -50.01
C GLU A 382 -26.88 5.42 -49.96
N ASN A 383 -27.67 5.78 -48.91
CA ASN A 383 -29.14 5.89 -48.81
C ASN A 383 -30.00 4.64 -48.63
N GLN A 384 -30.78 4.56 -47.59
CA GLN A 384 -32.16 5.09 -47.52
C GLN A 384 -32.87 4.72 -46.22
N THR A 385 -33.50 5.70 -45.69
CA THR A 385 -34.60 5.79 -44.76
C THR A 385 -35.67 4.69 -44.85
N THR A 386 -36.22 4.26 -43.69
CA THR A 386 -37.68 4.26 -43.47
C THR A 386 -38.04 4.25 -41.99
N LYS A 387 -38.93 5.16 -41.66
CA LYS A 387 -39.70 5.29 -40.42
C LYS A 387 -40.71 4.15 -40.30
N THR A 388 -40.93 3.65 -39.11
CA THR A 388 -42.31 3.36 -38.67
C THR A 388 -42.43 3.47 -37.17
N SER A 389 -43.23 4.41 -36.79
CA SER A 389 -43.85 4.61 -35.49
C SER A 389 -44.95 3.58 -35.29
N ASN A 390 -45.15 3.05 -34.10
CA ASN A 390 -46.46 2.83 -33.54
C ASN A 390 -46.40 2.72 -32.01
N ALA A 391 -47.19 3.60 -31.43
CA ALA A 391 -47.59 3.68 -30.04
C ALA A 391 -48.60 2.57 -29.70
N ILE A 392 -48.55 2.00 -28.50
CA ILE A 392 -49.71 1.48 -27.81
C ILE A 392 -49.65 1.88 -26.34
N LYS A 393 -50.77 2.43 -25.92
CA LYS A 393 -51.13 2.95 -24.60
C LYS A 393 -51.44 1.88 -23.57
N ASP A 394 -51.19 2.29 -22.32
CA ASP A 394 -52.00 2.10 -21.11
C ASP A 394 -52.56 0.72 -20.75
N LYS A 395 -52.24 0.24 -19.59
CA LYS A 395 -53.24 -0.13 -18.55
C LYS A 395 -52.64 -0.19 -17.14
N GLU A 396 -53.43 0.39 -16.27
CA GLU A 396 -53.37 0.62 -14.86
C GLU A 396 -53.25 -0.62 -13.93
N ASN A 397 -52.77 -0.32 -12.75
CA ASN A 397 -53.21 -0.76 -11.42
C ASN A 397 -53.22 -2.27 -11.04
N SER A 398 -52.39 -2.58 -10.06
CA SER A 398 -52.91 -3.20 -8.86
C SER A 398 -52.00 -3.02 -7.65
N SER A 399 -52.60 -2.44 -6.64
CA SER A 399 -52.15 -2.26 -5.26
C SER A 399 -51.74 -3.57 -4.59
N ILE A 400 -50.59 -3.58 -3.90
CA ILE A 400 -50.36 -4.52 -2.82
C ILE A 400 -49.97 -3.77 -1.55
N LYS A 401 -50.75 -3.99 -0.53
CA LYS A 401 -50.75 -3.41 0.81
C LYS A 401 -49.47 -3.69 1.57
N SER A 402 -49.05 -2.64 2.29
CA SER A 402 -48.20 -2.71 3.48
C SER A 402 -48.86 -3.64 4.53
N ASP A 403 -48.06 -4.50 5.16
CA ASP A 403 -48.08 -4.80 6.58
C ASP A 403 -47.06 -5.90 6.92
N SER A 404 -46.02 -5.57 7.62
CA SER A 404 -45.54 -6.38 8.75
C SER A 404 -44.55 -5.56 9.62
N LEU A 405 -45.10 -5.24 10.79
CA LEU A 405 -44.37 -4.73 11.95
C LEU A 405 -43.35 -5.78 12.43
N TYR A 406 -42.10 -5.42 12.51
CA TYR A 406 -41.11 -6.15 13.31
C TYR A 406 -41.10 -5.61 14.75
N LYS A 407 -41.56 -6.43 15.68
CA LYS A 407 -41.46 -6.24 17.13
C LYS A 407 -39.99 -6.33 17.58
N ILE A 408 -39.59 -5.38 18.41
CA ILE A 408 -38.30 -5.34 19.12
C ILE A 408 -38.38 -6.27 20.33
N PRO A 409 -37.42 -7.19 20.55
CA PRO A 409 -37.30 -7.92 21.79
C PRO A 409 -36.47 -7.15 22.81
N SER A 410 -36.92 -7.16 24.08
CA SER A 410 -36.35 -6.57 25.27
C SER A 410 -35.02 -7.24 25.68
N LYS A 411 -34.15 -6.45 26.30
CA LYS A 411 -32.78 -6.74 26.79
C LYS A 411 -32.70 -7.94 27.78
N PRO A 412 -31.54 -8.60 27.82
CA PRO A 412 -31.00 -9.16 29.05
C PRO A 412 -29.79 -8.38 29.58
N ASN A 413 -29.79 -8.15 30.90
CA ASN A 413 -28.67 -7.62 31.68
C ASN A 413 -27.53 -8.65 31.70
N THR A 414 -26.31 -8.23 31.31
CA THR A 414 -25.12 -9.01 31.62
C THR A 414 -24.02 -8.07 32.10
N ILE A 415 -23.55 -8.32 33.33
CA ILE A 415 -22.46 -7.65 34.03
C ILE A 415 -21.14 -8.06 33.32
N ILE A 416 -20.36 -7.09 32.86
CA ILE A 416 -19.05 -7.33 32.26
C ILE A 416 -17.96 -6.71 33.11
N SER A 417 -17.05 -7.56 33.60
CA SER A 417 -15.81 -7.20 34.28
C SER A 417 -14.83 -6.47 33.36
N LYS A 418 -14.12 -5.45 33.88
CA LYS A 418 -13.16 -4.60 33.17
C LYS A 418 -11.95 -5.39 32.64
N PRO A 419 -11.54 -5.23 31.37
CA PRO A 419 -10.26 -5.71 30.87
C PRO A 419 -9.15 -4.65 30.95
N SER A 420 -7.90 -5.08 31.09
CA SER A 420 -6.70 -4.26 31.19
C SER A 420 -6.38 -3.49 29.91
N SER A 421 -5.71 -2.34 30.05
CA SER A 421 -5.65 -1.22 29.10
C SER A 421 -4.89 -1.41 27.76
N ALA A 422 -4.23 -2.54 27.51
CA ALA A 422 -3.42 -2.72 26.31
C ALA A 422 -4.13 -3.39 25.11
N ASN A 423 -5.25 -4.07 25.33
CA ASN A 423 -5.99 -4.79 24.27
C ASN A 423 -7.34 -4.14 23.86
N ALA A 424 -7.69 -3.02 24.47
CA ALA A 424 -9.00 -2.40 24.24
C ALA A 424 -9.18 -1.80 22.83
N GLY A 425 -8.10 -1.33 22.19
CA GLY A 425 -8.14 -0.75 20.85
C GLY A 425 -8.42 -1.77 19.73
N ILE A 426 -7.84 -2.97 19.83
CA ILE A 426 -8.00 -4.03 18.82
C ILE A 426 -9.37 -4.69 18.93
N ILE A 427 -9.88 -4.87 20.14
CA ILE A 427 -11.21 -5.48 20.37
C ILE A 427 -12.33 -4.53 19.96
N ALA A 428 -12.16 -3.20 20.13
CA ALA A 428 -13.12 -2.21 19.65
C ALA A 428 -13.23 -2.19 18.12
N MET A 429 -12.13 -2.38 17.38
CA MET A 429 -12.16 -2.46 15.92
C MET A 429 -12.85 -3.72 15.39
N GLN A 430 -12.80 -4.84 16.11
CA GLN A 430 -13.47 -6.09 15.71
C GLN A 430 -14.96 -6.13 16.04
N LYS A 431 -15.44 -5.32 16.99
CA LYS A 431 -16.85 -5.24 17.38
C LYS A 431 -17.71 -4.27 16.57
N ILE A 432 -17.09 -3.35 15.81
CA ILE A 432 -17.78 -2.35 14.97
C ILE A 432 -18.57 -2.99 13.81
N ASP A 433 -18.30 -4.24 13.46
CA ASP A 433 -19.05 -4.94 12.41
C ASP A 433 -20.45 -5.46 12.82
N LYS A 434 -20.84 -5.37 14.08
CA LYS A 434 -22.10 -5.95 14.56
C LYS A 434 -23.09 -5.01 15.25
N GLU A 435 -22.68 -3.88 15.78
CA GLU A 435 -23.62 -2.95 16.47
C GLU A 435 -23.22 -1.48 16.30
N TRP A 436 -24.09 -0.69 15.72
CA TRP A 436 -23.98 0.75 15.53
C TRP A 436 -24.28 1.48 16.83
N ILE A 437 -23.31 1.69 17.68
CA ILE A 437 -23.37 2.70 18.73
C ILE A 437 -22.13 3.58 18.58
N ILE A 438 -22.35 4.82 18.14
CA ILE A 438 -21.34 5.87 18.13
C ILE A 438 -21.01 6.17 19.60
N ASN A 439 -19.86 5.64 20.07
CA ASN A 439 -19.39 5.93 21.41
C ASN A 439 -18.38 7.08 21.31
N GLU A 440 -18.68 8.24 21.90
CA GLU A 440 -17.82 9.43 21.91
C GLU A 440 -16.38 9.17 22.37
N LYS A 441 -16.12 8.07 23.08
CA LYS A 441 -14.78 7.68 23.52
C LYS A 441 -13.87 7.18 22.38
N VAL A 442 -14.42 6.75 21.23
CA VAL A 442 -13.63 6.37 20.04
C VAL A 442 -13.14 7.62 19.30
N ILE A 443 -13.86 8.72 19.43
CA ILE A 443 -13.56 10.00 18.78
C ILE A 443 -12.30 10.65 19.38
N ASN A 444 -12.06 10.46 20.67
CA ASN A 444 -10.92 11.06 21.39
C ASN A 444 -9.58 10.29 21.22
N TYR A 445 -9.59 9.11 20.60
CA TYR A 445 -8.38 8.31 20.38
C TYR A 445 -7.63 8.69 19.10
N PHE A 446 -8.27 9.47 18.20
CA PHE A 446 -7.69 9.92 16.93
C PHE A 446 -7.44 11.45 16.88
N ASN A 447 -7.61 12.16 17.96
CA ASN A 447 -7.19 13.54 18.16
C ASN A 447 -5.84 13.59 18.87
#